data_54dd96d9550a4146707f69315b142e69
#
_entry.id   54dd96d9550a4146707f69315b142e69
#
_cell.length_a   1.000
_cell.length_b   1.000
_cell.length_c   1.000
_cell.angle_alpha   90.00
_cell.angle_beta   90.00
_cell.angle_gamma   90.00
#
_symmetry.space_group_name_H-M   'P 1'
#
loop_
_entity.id
_entity.type
_entity.pdbx_description
1 polymer ?
#
loop_
_entity_poly.entity_id
_entity_poly.type
_entity_poly.pdbx_seq_one_letter_code
_entity_poly.pdbx_strand_id
1 'polypeptide(L)'
;MIDVILCARRRNEMSLEEFHRYWRDEHAPLVASHAGTLGILSYVLHLSRNTGLESIVQDDRGCPADVYDGVAVLSFESLDEMAAKGAQPAALAAAEELADDERRFIDHAQSRIWFADHHTII
;
A
#
# COMPACT_ATOMS: atom_id res chain seq x y z
N MET A 1 -14.93 -2.33 -9.60
CA MET A 1 -13.62 -2.64 -9.00
C MET A 1 -13.61 -2.29 -7.54
N ILE A 2 -12.86 -3.02 -6.77
CA ILE A 2 -12.62 -2.73 -5.36
C ILE A 2 -11.13 -2.51 -5.13
N ASP A 3 -10.79 -1.57 -4.28
CA ASP A 3 -9.41 -1.25 -3.94
C ASP A 3 -9.11 -1.63 -2.49
N VAL A 4 -7.88 -2.08 -2.26
CA VAL A 4 -7.29 -2.15 -0.92
C VAL A 4 -6.35 -0.95 -0.80
N ILE A 5 -6.56 -0.16 0.24
CA ILE A 5 -5.75 1.04 0.49
C ILE A 5 -4.93 0.81 1.75
N LEU A 6 -3.63 0.92 1.63
CA LEU A 6 -2.69 0.82 2.74
C LEU A 6 -1.98 2.16 2.92
N CYS A 7 -2.23 2.82 4.05
CA CYS A 7 -1.51 4.01 4.46
C CYS A 7 -0.46 3.59 5.49
N ALA A 8 0.79 3.64 5.10
CA ALA A 8 1.87 3.01 5.85
C ALA A 8 2.82 4.01 6.50
N ARG A 9 3.23 3.69 7.73
CA ARG A 9 4.34 4.33 8.42
C ARG A 9 5.51 3.36 8.46
N ARG A 10 6.70 3.89 8.29
CA ARG A 10 7.95 3.12 8.33
C ARG A 10 8.27 2.66 9.76
N ARG A 11 9.06 1.63 9.85
CA ARG A 11 9.65 1.23 11.12
C ARG A 11 10.58 2.33 11.64
N ASN A 12 10.65 2.48 12.95
CA ASN A 12 11.42 3.55 13.59
C ASN A 12 12.91 3.55 13.25
N GLU A 13 13.49 2.37 13.02
CA GLU A 13 14.90 2.22 12.70
C GLU A 13 15.26 2.57 11.25
N MET A 14 14.25 2.81 10.40
CA MET A 14 14.48 3.14 8.98
C MET A 14 14.34 4.63 8.73
N SER A 15 15.21 5.17 7.88
CA SER A 15 15.02 6.49 7.32
C SER A 15 13.88 6.45 6.29
N LEU A 16 13.32 7.62 5.96
CA LEU A 16 12.30 7.71 4.92
C LEU A 16 12.82 7.22 3.57
N GLU A 17 14.08 7.57 3.25
CA GLU A 17 14.73 7.15 2.01
C GLU A 17 14.89 5.63 1.93
N GLU A 18 15.35 4.99 3.00
CA GLU A 18 15.48 3.53 3.09
C GLU A 18 14.13 2.85 2.93
N PHE A 19 13.08 3.38 3.58
CA PHE A 19 11.73 2.87 3.50
C PHE A 19 11.18 2.95 2.06
N HIS A 20 11.32 4.09 1.39
CA HIS A 20 10.88 4.27 0.02
C HIS A 20 11.62 3.34 -0.94
N ARG A 21 12.94 3.23 -0.78
CA ARG A 21 13.75 2.34 -1.61
C ARG A 21 13.35 0.88 -1.44
N TYR A 22 13.20 0.42 -0.19
CA TYR A 22 12.80 -0.96 0.07
C TYR A 22 11.42 -1.26 -0.53
N TRP A 23 10.47 -0.39 -0.31
CA TRP A 23 9.12 -0.60 -0.83
C TRP A 23 9.11 -0.66 -2.36
N ARG A 24 9.71 0.32 -3.01
CA ARG A 24 9.73 0.42 -4.46
C ARG A 24 10.58 -0.66 -5.13
N ASP A 25 11.77 -0.93 -4.61
CA ASP A 25 12.78 -1.75 -5.30
C ASP A 25 12.80 -3.21 -4.84
N GLU A 26 12.29 -3.52 -3.66
CA GLU A 26 12.31 -4.86 -3.08
C GLU A 26 10.89 -5.44 -2.91
N HIS A 27 10.02 -4.77 -2.18
CA HIS A 27 8.69 -5.28 -1.90
C HIS A 27 7.75 -5.23 -3.11
N ALA A 28 7.72 -4.12 -3.83
CA ALA A 28 6.81 -3.96 -4.97
C ALA A 28 7.05 -4.99 -6.08
N PRO A 29 8.30 -5.33 -6.44
CA PRO A 29 8.54 -6.42 -7.38
C PRO A 29 8.03 -7.78 -6.88
N LEU A 30 8.10 -8.03 -5.57
CA LEU A 30 7.57 -9.26 -4.98
C LEU A 30 6.04 -9.30 -5.11
N VAL A 31 5.36 -8.19 -4.81
CA VAL A 31 3.91 -8.06 -5.02
C VAL A 31 3.55 -8.32 -6.49
N ALA A 32 4.28 -7.69 -7.41
CA ALA A 32 4.05 -7.87 -8.84
C ALA A 32 4.18 -9.33 -9.28
N SER A 33 5.13 -10.07 -8.70
CA SER A 33 5.33 -11.49 -9.00
C SER A 33 4.14 -12.37 -8.61
N HIS A 34 3.34 -11.93 -7.63
CA HIS A 34 2.17 -12.64 -7.13
C HIS A 34 0.84 -12.07 -7.66
N ALA A 35 0.88 -11.07 -8.53
CA ALA A 35 -0.32 -10.36 -8.96
C ALA A 35 -1.37 -11.29 -9.58
N GLY A 36 -0.95 -12.20 -10.48
CA GLY A 36 -1.84 -13.16 -11.12
C GLY A 36 -2.48 -14.11 -10.12
N THR A 37 -1.69 -14.65 -9.20
CA THR A 37 -2.15 -15.59 -8.17
C THR A 37 -3.17 -14.96 -7.23
N LEU A 38 -2.96 -13.68 -6.87
CA LEU A 38 -3.83 -12.96 -5.94
C LEU A 38 -4.98 -12.22 -6.62
N GLY A 39 -4.96 -12.11 -7.95
CA GLY A 39 -5.97 -11.36 -8.69
C GLY A 39 -5.79 -9.85 -8.65
N ILE A 40 -4.59 -9.38 -8.41
CA ILE A 40 -4.27 -7.95 -8.40
C ILE A 40 -4.23 -7.44 -9.85
N LEU A 41 -5.08 -6.47 -10.18
CA LEU A 41 -5.14 -5.86 -11.51
C LEU A 41 -4.24 -4.64 -11.63
N SER A 42 -4.07 -3.92 -10.53
CA SER A 42 -3.27 -2.70 -10.48
C SER A 42 -2.65 -2.56 -9.10
N TYR A 43 -1.42 -2.11 -9.06
CA TYR A 43 -0.70 -1.80 -7.83
C TYR A 43 0.04 -0.49 -8.01
N VAL A 44 -0.37 0.53 -7.26
CA VAL A 44 0.20 1.87 -7.36
C VAL A 44 0.74 2.29 -6.00
N LEU A 45 1.99 2.73 -5.98
CA LEU A 45 2.63 3.30 -4.80
C LEU A 45 2.64 4.82 -4.88
N HIS A 46 2.30 5.45 -3.76
CA HIS A 46 2.41 6.89 -3.55
C HIS A 46 3.37 7.10 -2.40
N LEU A 47 4.62 7.37 -2.71
CA LEU A 47 5.66 7.58 -1.72
C LEU A 47 5.69 9.07 -1.35
N SER A 48 5.63 9.38 -0.06
CA SER A 48 5.54 10.76 0.41
C SER A 48 6.75 11.58 -0.03
N ARG A 49 6.52 12.85 -0.31
CA ARG A 49 7.56 13.76 -0.75
C ARG A 49 7.43 15.08 -0.01
N ASN A 50 8.54 15.59 0.48
CA ASN A 50 8.57 16.93 1.08
C ASN A 50 8.94 17.94 -0.01
N THR A 51 7.95 18.67 -0.50
CA THR A 51 8.12 19.66 -1.56
C THR A 51 8.30 21.07 -1.02
N GLY A 52 7.98 21.29 0.27
CA GLY A 52 7.92 22.62 0.86
C GLY A 52 6.59 23.34 0.60
N LEU A 53 5.69 22.73 -0.17
CA LEU A 53 4.39 23.34 -0.53
C LEU A 53 3.23 22.75 0.26
N GLU A 54 3.45 21.69 1.02
CA GLU A 54 2.41 20.97 1.76
C GLU A 54 1.67 21.87 2.73
N SER A 55 2.40 22.76 3.44
CA SER A 55 1.80 23.66 4.42
C SER A 55 0.76 24.60 3.81
N ILE A 56 0.93 24.98 2.54
CA ILE A 56 -0.02 25.87 1.87
C ILE A 56 -1.41 25.20 1.79
N VAL A 57 -1.45 23.95 1.35
CA VAL A 57 -2.73 23.24 1.20
C VAL A 57 -3.25 22.69 2.53
N GLN A 58 -2.36 22.34 3.45
CA GLN A 58 -2.73 21.85 4.78
C GLN A 58 -3.31 22.97 5.63
N ASP A 59 -2.65 24.11 5.71
CA ASP A 59 -3.06 25.25 6.55
C ASP A 59 -4.40 25.83 6.07
N ASP A 60 -4.58 25.93 4.76
CA ASP A 60 -5.82 26.41 4.16
C ASP A 60 -7.04 25.58 4.56
N ARG A 61 -6.84 24.27 4.82
CA ARG A 61 -7.89 23.31 5.16
C ARG A 61 -7.91 22.91 6.63
N GLY A 62 -6.96 23.38 7.43
CA GLY A 62 -6.83 22.99 8.83
C GLY A 62 -6.39 21.55 9.02
N CYS A 63 -5.64 20.99 8.07
CA CYS A 63 -5.13 19.63 8.17
C CYS A 63 -3.85 19.57 9.01
N PRO A 64 -3.64 18.48 9.77
CA PRO A 64 -2.37 18.25 10.46
C PRO A 64 -1.19 18.16 9.49
N ALA A 65 -0.01 18.52 9.96
CA ALA A 65 1.21 18.50 9.15
C ALA A 65 1.80 17.08 9.00
N ASP A 66 1.50 16.17 9.94
CA ASP A 66 2.04 14.80 9.84
C ASP A 66 1.31 14.01 8.75
N VAL A 67 2.08 13.24 8.00
CA VAL A 67 1.58 12.44 6.87
C VAL A 67 2.09 11.02 6.99
N TYR A 68 1.44 10.10 6.29
CA TYR A 68 1.96 8.75 6.14
C TYR A 68 3.22 8.76 5.27
N ASP A 69 4.08 7.77 5.46
CA ASP A 69 5.33 7.66 4.70
C ASP A 69 5.10 7.16 3.28
N GLY A 70 4.02 6.43 3.06
CA GLY A 70 3.59 5.98 1.75
C GLY A 70 2.20 5.40 1.77
N VAL A 71 1.58 5.37 0.59
CA VAL A 71 0.26 4.79 0.38
C VAL A 71 0.33 3.82 -0.81
N ALA A 72 -0.21 2.63 -0.62
CA ALA A 72 -0.40 1.67 -1.71
C ALA A 72 -1.89 1.53 -2.01
N VAL A 73 -2.21 1.47 -3.29
CA VAL A 73 -3.56 1.15 -3.76
C VAL A 73 -3.46 -0.08 -4.65
N LEU A 74 -4.14 -1.15 -4.24
CA LEU A 74 -4.23 -2.40 -5.00
C LEU A 74 -5.66 -2.56 -5.48
N SER A 75 -5.85 -2.75 -6.78
CA SER A 75 -7.18 -2.87 -7.36
C SER A 75 -7.47 -4.31 -7.76
N PHE A 76 -8.71 -4.74 -7.50
CA PHE A 76 -9.23 -6.07 -7.82
C PHE A 76 -10.52 -5.91 -8.62
N GLU A 77 -10.87 -6.93 -9.38
CA GLU A 77 -12.09 -6.89 -10.20
C GLU A 77 -13.35 -6.73 -9.34
N SER A 78 -13.45 -7.56 -8.29
CA SER A 78 -14.55 -7.54 -7.33
C SER A 78 -14.12 -8.17 -6.02
N LEU A 79 -14.89 -7.95 -4.98
CA LEU A 79 -14.67 -8.60 -3.69
C LEU A 79 -14.83 -10.13 -3.80
N ASP A 80 -15.81 -10.59 -4.58
CA ASP A 80 -16.04 -12.02 -4.79
C ASP A 80 -14.88 -12.68 -5.51
N GLU A 81 -14.34 -12.04 -6.54
CA GLU A 81 -13.20 -12.56 -7.29
C GLU A 81 -11.92 -12.58 -6.43
N MET A 82 -11.71 -11.54 -5.65
CA MET A 82 -10.59 -11.47 -4.71
C MET A 82 -10.67 -12.60 -3.69
N ALA A 83 -11.85 -12.84 -3.12
CA ALA A 83 -12.07 -13.89 -2.13
C ALA A 83 -11.90 -15.30 -2.75
N ALA A 84 -12.40 -15.50 -3.95
CA ALA A 84 -12.30 -16.78 -4.65
C ALA A 84 -10.83 -17.15 -4.95
N LYS A 85 -10.06 -16.20 -5.48
CA LYS A 85 -8.63 -16.41 -5.73
C LYS A 85 -7.84 -16.55 -4.43
N GLY A 86 -8.15 -15.72 -3.45
CA GLY A 86 -7.47 -15.73 -2.16
C GLY A 86 -7.64 -17.00 -1.34
N ALA A 87 -8.66 -17.80 -1.62
CA ALA A 87 -8.90 -19.08 -0.97
C ALA A 87 -7.98 -20.21 -1.50
N GLN A 88 -7.33 -20.03 -2.64
CA GLN A 88 -6.45 -21.03 -3.23
C GLN A 88 -5.16 -21.18 -2.40
N PRO A 89 -4.61 -22.42 -2.27
CA PRO A 89 -3.39 -22.65 -1.47
C PRO A 89 -2.21 -21.77 -1.90
N ALA A 90 -2.01 -21.57 -3.19
CA ALA A 90 -0.94 -20.73 -3.71
C ALA A 90 -1.13 -19.26 -3.32
N ALA A 91 -2.37 -18.78 -3.29
CA ALA A 91 -2.69 -17.41 -2.89
C ALA A 91 -2.47 -17.21 -1.39
N LEU A 92 -2.83 -18.18 -0.56
CA LEU A 92 -2.58 -18.13 0.88
C LEU A 92 -1.08 -18.05 1.17
N ALA A 93 -0.27 -18.85 0.49
CA ALA A 93 1.19 -18.83 0.62
C ALA A 93 1.77 -17.49 0.16
N ALA A 94 1.29 -16.94 -0.96
CA ALA A 94 1.72 -15.65 -1.47
C ALA A 94 1.38 -14.50 -0.50
N ALA A 95 0.16 -14.51 0.03
CA ALA A 95 -0.28 -13.50 0.99
C ALA A 95 0.56 -13.52 2.27
N GLU A 96 0.91 -14.71 2.76
CA GLU A 96 1.78 -14.87 3.93
C GLU A 96 3.18 -14.33 3.67
N GLU A 97 3.75 -14.64 2.51
CA GLU A 97 5.07 -14.14 2.09
C GLU A 97 5.08 -12.61 2.03
N LEU A 98 4.04 -12.01 1.44
CA LEU A 98 3.93 -10.56 1.35
C LEU A 98 3.78 -9.91 2.72
N ALA A 99 2.96 -10.49 3.60
CA ALA A 99 2.79 -9.98 4.96
C ALA A 99 4.09 -10.05 5.76
N ASP A 100 4.85 -11.13 5.61
CA ASP A 100 6.14 -11.28 6.26
C ASP A 100 7.14 -10.25 5.75
N ASP A 101 7.16 -9.99 4.45
CA ASP A 101 8.05 -8.99 3.87
C ASP A 101 7.66 -7.57 4.31
N GLU A 102 6.36 -7.27 4.41
CA GLU A 102 5.87 -5.98 4.92
C GLU A 102 6.38 -5.69 6.34
N ARG A 103 6.47 -6.70 7.20
CA ARG A 103 6.96 -6.53 8.58
C ARG A 103 8.41 -6.08 8.64
N ARG A 104 9.16 -6.20 7.57
CA ARG A 104 10.57 -5.75 7.51
C ARG A 104 10.68 -4.24 7.44
N PHE A 105 9.67 -3.54 6.91
CA PHE A 105 9.77 -2.10 6.68
C PHE A 105 8.57 -1.28 7.17
N ILE A 106 7.41 -1.91 7.37
CA ILE A 106 6.17 -1.24 7.80
C ILE A 106 5.94 -1.47 9.30
N ASP A 107 5.65 -0.39 10.01
CA ASP A 107 5.07 -0.44 11.34
C ASP A 107 3.56 -0.54 11.21
N HIS A 108 3.03 -1.76 11.22
CA HIS A 108 1.61 -2.01 11.02
C HIS A 108 0.74 -1.39 12.11
N ALA A 109 1.23 -1.33 13.34
CA ALA A 109 0.49 -0.74 14.47
C ALA A 109 0.20 0.75 14.26
N GLN A 110 1.05 1.45 13.50
CA GLN A 110 0.91 2.86 13.18
C GLN A 110 0.33 3.10 11.77
N SER A 111 0.00 2.03 11.07
CA SER A 111 -0.50 2.09 9.70
C SER A 111 -2.01 1.82 9.66
N ARG A 112 -2.63 2.05 8.50
CA ARG A 112 -4.06 1.79 8.29
C ARG A 112 -4.25 1.05 6.98
N ILE A 113 -5.18 0.08 6.96
CA ILE A 113 -5.56 -0.66 5.76
C ILE A 113 -7.07 -0.84 5.74
N TRP A 114 -7.69 -0.62 4.58
CA TRP A 114 -9.14 -0.78 4.41
C TRP A 114 -9.51 -1.04 2.95
N PHE A 115 -10.77 -1.42 2.72
CA PHE A 115 -11.33 -1.58 1.39
C PHE A 115 -12.10 -0.32 0.99
N ALA A 116 -12.06 0.01 -0.30
CA ALA A 116 -12.79 1.14 -0.85
C ALA A 116 -13.36 0.79 -2.22
N ASP A 117 -14.52 1.33 -2.54
CA ASP A 117 -15.06 1.25 -3.90
C ASP A 117 -14.28 2.17 -4.81
N HIS A 118 -13.98 1.68 -6.01
CA HIS A 118 -13.19 2.42 -7.00
C HIS A 118 -14.13 3.20 -7.92
N HIS A 119 -14.04 4.53 -7.89
CA HIS A 119 -14.78 5.41 -8.78
C HIS A 119 -13.82 6.33 -9.51
N THR A 120 -13.68 6.14 -10.82
CA THR A 120 -12.89 7.03 -11.67
C THR A 120 -13.78 8.18 -12.12
N ILE A 121 -13.41 9.41 -11.75
CA ILE A 121 -14.18 10.60 -12.10
C ILE A 121 -13.63 11.28 -13.36
N ILE A 122 -12.31 11.25 -13.52
CA ILE A 122 -11.64 11.82 -14.70
C ILE A 122 -10.79 10.75 -15.38
#